data_4a94b733c68f7c39ee6f3e27f7e386f4
#
_entry.id   4a94b733c68f7c39ee6f3e27f7e386f4
#
_cell.length_a   1.000
_cell.length_b   1.000
_cell.length_c   1.000
_cell.angle_alpha   90.00
_cell.angle_beta   90.00
_cell.angle_gamma   90.00
#
_symmetry.space_group_name_H-M   'P 1'
#
loop_
_entity.id
_entity.type
_entity.pdbx_description
1 polymer ?
#
loop_
_entity_poly.entity_id
_entity_poly.type
_entity_poly.pdbx_seq_one_letter_code
_entity_poly.pdbx_strand_id
1 'polypeptide(L)'
;MNTKKLTVFVIVIALLGLVGYRIISNRSADEKNNKKGDKKPPISVNGMVVFEEDYANGLSLSGSIEANENVEIRSEVSGLVEKIYFTEGQTVSKGQVLVKVNDIELRAQLLQAKTKQNLAAENERRAKLLLQKEAISQEEYEIASAEYRSLMAQTQLIQAQLSKTSIKAPFSGKIGLRNISPGTYVTPSLLITNLVNISKLKITFSIPEKYASQIQNNTTITFKVAGNTDQFTAKIYAIEPSIDSTTRTLQVKALTDNANQKLYPGTYANVELPMNVVKNAILIPSEAVIPVQNGKKVFVSKDNLATEVLITTDTRTEKSVLVLDGLKKGDTLITTGIMSLKAEDKVKVTVVK
;
A
#
# COMPACT_ATOMS: atom_id res chain seq x y z
N MET A 1 -60.36 -38.42 -85.03
CA MET A 1 -59.39 -38.23 -83.90
C MET A 1 -59.77 -36.94 -83.21
N ASN A 2 -60.21 -37.01 -81.98
CA ASN A 2 -60.88 -35.92 -81.26
C ASN A 2 -59.97 -34.65 -81.10
N THR A 3 -60.44 -33.55 -81.66
CA THR A 3 -59.72 -32.24 -81.59
C THR A 3 -59.36 -31.82 -80.19
N LYS A 4 -60.06 -32.25 -79.16
CA LYS A 4 -59.71 -31.98 -77.75
C LYS A 4 -58.48 -32.70 -77.29
N LYS A 5 -58.08 -33.86 -77.85
CA LYS A 5 -56.82 -34.56 -77.48
C LYS A 5 -55.58 -33.91 -78.10
N LEU A 6 -55.80 -33.36 -79.31
CA LEU A 6 -54.68 -32.66 -80.02
C LEU A 6 -54.32 -31.35 -79.35
N THR A 7 -55.32 -30.60 -78.86
CA THR A 7 -55.04 -29.33 -78.12
C THR A 7 -54.36 -29.55 -76.78
N VAL A 8 -54.72 -30.60 -76.05
CA VAL A 8 -54.04 -30.95 -74.77
C VAL A 8 -52.62 -31.37 -75.03
N PHE A 9 -52.32 -32.11 -76.11
CA PHE A 9 -50.95 -32.53 -76.41
C PHE A 9 -50.04 -31.37 -76.82
N VAL A 10 -50.60 -30.39 -77.53
CA VAL A 10 -49.82 -29.15 -77.88
C VAL A 10 -49.56 -28.31 -76.66
N ILE A 11 -50.48 -28.21 -75.71
CA ILE A 11 -50.27 -27.47 -74.45
C ILE A 11 -49.25 -28.15 -73.56
N VAL A 12 -49.20 -29.47 -73.50
CA VAL A 12 -48.18 -30.22 -72.72
C VAL A 12 -46.80 -30.05 -73.32
N ILE A 13 -46.68 -30.11 -74.66
CA ILE A 13 -45.34 -29.84 -75.29
C ILE A 13 -44.89 -28.39 -75.09
N ALA A 14 -45.82 -27.41 -75.16
CA ALA A 14 -45.47 -26.02 -74.86
C ALA A 14 -45.04 -25.80 -73.39
N LEU A 15 -45.68 -26.48 -72.46
CA LEU A 15 -45.29 -26.46 -71.05
C LEU A 15 -43.92 -27.12 -70.80
N LEU A 16 -43.63 -28.26 -71.42
CA LEU A 16 -42.34 -28.94 -71.33
C LEU A 16 -41.26 -28.07 -71.98
N GLY A 17 -41.57 -27.41 -73.10
CA GLY A 17 -40.62 -26.44 -73.71
C GLY A 17 -40.31 -25.25 -72.79
N LEU A 18 -41.32 -24.69 -72.09
CA LEU A 18 -41.19 -23.60 -71.18
C LEU A 18 -40.37 -24.04 -69.91
N VAL A 19 -40.59 -25.21 -69.40
CA VAL A 19 -39.82 -25.76 -68.26
C VAL A 19 -38.34 -26.02 -68.65
N GLY A 20 -38.13 -26.61 -69.85
CA GLY A 20 -36.80 -26.82 -70.43
C GLY A 20 -36.01 -25.47 -70.60
N TYR A 21 -36.70 -24.48 -71.20
CA TYR A 21 -36.12 -23.14 -71.37
C TYR A 21 -35.76 -22.50 -70.01
N ARG A 22 -36.59 -22.63 -69.00
CA ARG A 22 -36.40 -22.10 -67.67
C ARG A 22 -35.21 -22.77 -66.94
N ILE A 23 -35.01 -24.10 -67.10
CA ILE A 23 -33.91 -24.87 -66.55
C ILE A 23 -32.61 -24.47 -67.21
N ILE A 24 -32.61 -24.31 -68.54
CA ILE A 24 -31.39 -23.87 -69.28
C ILE A 24 -31.05 -22.39 -68.97
N SER A 25 -32.04 -21.53 -68.87
CA SER A 25 -31.84 -20.13 -68.50
C SER A 25 -31.33 -19.96 -67.07
N ASN A 26 -31.83 -20.74 -66.10
CA ASN A 26 -31.30 -20.71 -64.73
C ASN A 26 -29.86 -21.29 -64.64
N ARG A 27 -29.52 -22.35 -65.42
CA ARG A 27 -28.14 -22.84 -65.44
C ARG A 27 -27.16 -21.83 -66.01
N SER A 28 -27.56 -21.06 -67.03
CA SER A 28 -26.72 -20.01 -67.57
C SER A 28 -26.59 -18.80 -66.68
N ALA A 29 -27.52 -18.57 -65.75
CA ALA A 29 -27.44 -17.53 -64.73
C ALA A 29 -26.53 -17.93 -63.56
N ASP A 30 -26.50 -19.21 -63.15
CA ASP A 30 -25.62 -19.73 -62.12
C ASP A 30 -24.15 -19.80 -62.53
N GLU A 31 -23.84 -20.11 -63.79
CA GLU A 31 -22.44 -20.10 -64.28
C GLU A 31 -21.87 -18.69 -64.45
N LYS A 32 -22.68 -17.64 -64.67
CA LYS A 32 -22.21 -16.27 -64.68
C LYS A 32 -22.00 -15.67 -63.30
N ASN A 33 -22.68 -16.17 -62.25
CA ASN A 33 -22.51 -15.70 -60.90
C ASN A 33 -21.30 -16.34 -60.15
N ASN A 34 -20.84 -17.51 -60.65
CA ASN A 34 -19.73 -18.23 -59.99
C ASN A 34 -18.31 -17.83 -60.52
N LYS A 35 -18.22 -16.85 -61.46
CA LYS A 35 -16.93 -16.33 -61.97
C LYS A 35 -16.60 -14.93 -61.56
N LYS A 36 -17.42 -14.23 -60.74
CA LYS A 36 -16.99 -13.03 -60.03
C LYS A 36 -16.57 -13.46 -58.62
N GLY A 37 -15.32 -13.87 -58.44
CA GLY A 37 -14.71 -13.92 -57.12
C GLY A 37 -14.95 -12.56 -56.47
N ASP A 38 -15.72 -12.57 -55.39
CA ASP A 38 -16.09 -11.42 -54.58
C ASP A 38 -14.80 -10.74 -54.09
N LYS A 39 -14.26 -9.82 -54.88
CA LYS A 39 -13.23 -8.89 -54.39
C LYS A 39 -13.97 -7.88 -53.52
N LYS A 40 -14.34 -8.29 -52.28
CA LYS A 40 -14.75 -7.33 -51.25
C LYS A 40 -13.72 -6.22 -51.19
N PRO A 41 -14.13 -4.95 -51.25
CA PRO A 41 -13.20 -3.88 -51.10
C PRO A 41 -12.42 -4.02 -49.78
N PRO A 42 -11.14 -3.67 -49.73
CA PRO A 42 -10.36 -3.79 -48.50
C PRO A 42 -11.01 -2.94 -47.39
N ILE A 43 -11.14 -3.50 -46.20
CA ILE A 43 -11.67 -2.80 -45.04
C ILE A 43 -10.61 -1.81 -44.58
N SER A 44 -10.93 -0.53 -44.49
CA SER A 44 -10.01 0.48 -43.96
C SER A 44 -9.99 0.40 -42.44
N VAL A 45 -8.82 0.23 -41.88
CA VAL A 45 -8.59 0.10 -40.44
C VAL A 45 -7.37 0.92 -40.02
N ASN A 46 -7.35 1.36 -38.76
CA ASN A 46 -6.15 1.93 -38.17
C ASN A 46 -5.32 0.82 -37.55
N GLY A 47 -4.02 1.00 -37.57
CA GLY A 47 -3.08 0.10 -36.94
C GLY A 47 -1.89 0.81 -36.36
N MET A 48 -1.10 0.10 -35.57
CA MET A 48 0.18 0.55 -35.06
C MET A 48 1.25 -0.50 -35.30
N VAL A 49 2.48 -0.06 -35.51
CA VAL A 49 3.61 -0.98 -35.53
C VAL A 49 4.01 -1.32 -34.12
N VAL A 50 4.09 -2.62 -33.81
CA VAL A 50 4.52 -3.12 -32.52
C VAL A 50 6.00 -2.85 -32.32
N PHE A 51 6.36 -2.23 -31.20
CA PHE A 51 7.72 -1.98 -30.79
C PHE A 51 7.96 -2.50 -29.37
N GLU A 52 9.21 -2.76 -29.08
CA GLU A 52 9.65 -3.16 -27.75
C GLU A 52 10.08 -1.90 -26.98
N GLU A 53 9.62 -1.78 -25.74
CA GLU A 53 10.04 -0.72 -24.83
C GLU A 53 10.28 -1.29 -23.42
N ASP A 54 11.12 -0.64 -22.65
CA ASP A 54 11.31 -1.01 -21.25
C ASP A 54 10.10 -0.57 -20.44
N TYR A 55 9.32 -1.53 -19.95
CA TYR A 55 8.13 -1.28 -19.18
C TYR A 55 8.42 -1.39 -17.67
N ALA A 56 8.43 -0.25 -17.00
CA ALA A 56 8.46 -0.19 -15.55
C ALA A 56 7.05 -0.44 -15.00
N ASN A 57 6.79 -1.65 -14.55
CA ASN A 57 5.52 -1.97 -13.89
C ASN A 57 5.54 -1.38 -12.47
N GLY A 58 4.72 -0.37 -12.21
CA GLY A 58 4.50 0.19 -10.88
C GLY A 58 3.23 -0.40 -10.26
N LEU A 59 3.32 -0.91 -9.06
CA LEU A 59 2.16 -1.37 -8.30
C LEU A 59 1.61 -0.21 -7.46
N SER A 60 0.39 0.22 -7.76
CA SER A 60 -0.31 1.25 -6.99
C SER A 60 -1.07 0.59 -5.83
N LEU A 61 -0.79 1.03 -4.61
CA LEU A 61 -1.30 0.44 -3.37
C LEU A 61 -1.84 1.52 -2.45
N SER A 62 -2.85 1.14 -1.67
CA SER A 62 -3.39 1.96 -0.60
C SER A 62 -2.56 1.83 0.66
N GLY A 63 -2.22 2.94 1.28
CA GLY A 63 -1.51 2.99 2.54
C GLY A 63 -2.04 4.05 3.49
N SER A 64 -1.62 3.98 4.74
CA SER A 64 -1.89 4.97 5.77
C SER A 64 -0.59 5.57 6.31
N ILE A 65 -0.63 6.85 6.60
CA ILE A 65 0.49 7.56 7.24
C ILE A 65 0.30 7.50 8.75
N GLU A 66 1.32 7.02 9.44
CA GLU A 66 1.36 6.92 10.89
C GLU A 66 2.47 7.81 11.46
N ALA A 67 2.30 8.28 12.67
CA ALA A 67 3.38 8.96 13.38
C ALA A 67 4.55 8.00 13.64
N ASN A 68 5.76 8.53 13.72
CA ASN A 68 6.91 7.72 14.12
C ASN A 68 6.71 7.13 15.52
N GLU A 69 6.26 7.99 16.45
CA GLU A 69 5.89 7.63 17.82
C GLU A 69 4.64 8.43 18.22
N ASN A 70 3.74 7.77 18.89
CA ASN A 70 2.51 8.38 19.45
C ASN A 70 2.25 7.77 20.82
N VAL A 71 2.08 8.61 21.84
CA VAL A 71 1.81 8.16 23.19
C VAL A 71 0.80 9.09 23.87
N GLU A 72 -0.10 8.49 24.61
CA GLU A 72 -0.99 9.17 25.52
C GLU A 72 -0.24 9.47 26.83
N ILE A 73 -0.05 10.74 27.15
CA ILE A 73 0.56 11.18 28.41
C ILE A 73 -0.50 11.10 29.50
N ARG A 74 -0.22 10.25 30.48
CA ARG A 74 -1.05 10.03 31.68
C ARG A 74 -0.21 10.26 32.94
N SER A 75 -0.85 10.50 34.08
CA SER A 75 -0.15 10.51 35.35
C SER A 75 0.18 9.08 35.80
N GLU A 76 1.31 8.88 36.47
CA GLU A 76 1.61 7.64 37.15
C GLU A 76 1.18 7.67 38.62
N VAL A 77 0.81 8.86 39.15
CA VAL A 77 0.39 9.07 40.52
C VAL A 77 -0.89 9.88 40.57
N SER A 78 -1.68 9.69 41.63
CA SER A 78 -2.85 10.51 41.88
C SER A 78 -2.46 11.78 42.66
N GLY A 79 -3.09 12.91 42.35
CA GLY A 79 -2.87 14.15 43.07
C GLY A 79 -3.40 15.37 42.34
N LEU A 80 -3.30 16.54 42.95
CA LEU A 80 -3.67 17.81 42.34
C LEU A 80 -2.58 18.31 41.38
N VAL A 81 -2.95 18.77 40.20
CA VAL A 81 -2.05 19.45 39.29
C VAL A 81 -1.66 20.79 39.87
N GLU A 82 -0.38 20.94 40.17
CA GLU A 82 0.20 22.19 40.69
C GLU A 82 0.46 23.16 39.53
N LYS A 83 1.14 22.68 38.47
CA LYS A 83 1.55 23.49 37.34
C LYS A 83 1.66 22.70 36.05
N ILE A 84 1.33 23.38 34.95
CA ILE A 84 1.49 22.87 33.57
C ILE A 84 2.58 23.72 32.90
N TYR A 85 3.57 23.06 32.25
CA TYR A 85 4.78 23.70 31.69
C TYR A 85 4.80 23.65 30.17
N PHE A 86 3.67 23.42 29.53
CA PHE A 86 3.57 23.42 28.07
C PHE A 86 2.35 24.20 27.60
N THR A 87 2.38 24.64 26.35
CA THR A 87 1.23 25.16 25.59
C THR A 87 0.80 24.11 24.54
N GLU A 88 -0.50 24.09 24.24
CA GLU A 88 -1.06 23.18 23.23
C GLU A 88 -0.42 23.43 21.86
N GLY A 89 -0.12 22.37 21.13
CA GLY A 89 0.55 22.46 19.83
C GLY A 89 2.06 22.74 19.87
N GLN A 90 2.64 22.96 21.06
CA GLN A 90 4.07 23.24 21.22
C GLN A 90 4.93 22.00 20.91
N THR A 91 6.14 22.20 20.41
CA THR A 91 7.17 21.16 20.34
C THR A 91 7.90 21.09 21.66
N VAL A 92 8.05 19.89 22.21
CA VAL A 92 8.75 19.60 23.46
C VAL A 92 9.90 18.65 23.24
N SER A 93 10.92 18.75 24.09
CA SER A 93 12.11 17.87 24.06
C SER A 93 11.94 16.67 24.99
N LYS A 94 12.60 15.55 24.67
CA LYS A 94 12.68 14.39 25.56
C LYS A 94 13.18 14.79 26.96
N GLY A 95 12.47 14.33 28.00
CA GLY A 95 12.78 14.63 29.40
C GLY A 95 12.28 15.97 29.91
N GLN A 96 11.72 16.83 29.05
CA GLN A 96 11.10 18.08 29.48
C GLN A 96 9.92 17.79 30.41
N VAL A 97 9.85 18.51 31.55
CA VAL A 97 8.73 18.41 32.45
C VAL A 97 7.50 19.05 31.81
N LEU A 98 6.40 18.32 31.74
CA LEU A 98 5.14 18.76 31.14
C LEU A 98 4.15 19.21 32.23
N VAL A 99 4.04 18.40 33.29
CA VAL A 99 3.08 18.66 34.37
C VAL A 99 3.75 18.34 35.69
N LYS A 100 3.46 19.17 36.69
CA LYS A 100 3.83 18.96 38.11
C LYS A 100 2.57 18.65 38.90
N VAL A 101 2.57 17.50 39.56
CA VAL A 101 1.58 17.11 40.56
C VAL A 101 2.11 17.53 41.93
N ASN A 102 1.23 17.97 42.83
CA ASN A 102 1.57 18.35 44.19
C ASN A 102 2.32 17.22 44.89
N ASP A 103 3.48 17.53 45.45
CA ASP A 103 4.41 16.57 46.02
C ASP A 103 4.88 16.94 47.43
N ILE A 104 4.18 17.89 48.07
CA ILE A 104 4.56 18.41 49.42
C ILE A 104 4.66 17.26 50.43
N GLU A 105 3.68 16.34 50.45
CA GLU A 105 3.69 15.20 51.34
C GLU A 105 4.86 14.25 51.09
N LEU A 106 5.11 13.89 49.79
CA LEU A 106 6.20 13.00 49.42
C LEU A 106 7.57 13.62 49.72
N ARG A 107 7.73 14.95 49.63
CA ARG A 107 8.96 15.65 50.03
C ARG A 107 9.17 15.57 51.55
N ALA A 108 8.11 15.72 52.35
CA ALA A 108 8.22 15.57 53.82
C ALA A 108 8.58 14.13 54.20
N GLN A 109 7.94 13.15 53.56
CA GLN A 109 8.26 11.72 53.78
C GLN A 109 9.69 11.40 53.39
N LEU A 110 10.18 11.95 52.25
CA LEU A 110 11.57 11.79 51.81
C LEU A 110 12.56 12.36 52.81
N LEU A 111 12.30 13.56 53.35
CA LEU A 111 13.13 14.20 54.34
C LEU A 111 13.23 13.35 55.59
N GLN A 112 12.10 12.83 56.10
CA GLN A 112 12.05 11.91 57.22
C GLN A 112 12.87 10.63 56.98
N ALA A 113 12.66 9.97 55.82
CA ALA A 113 13.37 8.76 55.45
C ALA A 113 14.87 8.97 55.35
N LYS A 114 15.31 10.10 54.71
CA LYS A 114 16.73 10.48 54.63
C LYS A 114 17.35 10.68 56.03
N THR A 115 16.62 11.31 56.95
CA THR A 115 17.13 11.52 58.33
C THR A 115 17.40 10.22 59.03
N LYS A 116 16.42 9.23 58.91
CA LYS A 116 16.58 7.89 59.46
C LYS A 116 17.73 7.13 58.81
N GLN A 117 17.86 7.19 57.50
CA GLN A 117 18.93 6.55 56.73
C GLN A 117 20.30 7.09 57.18
N ASN A 118 20.46 8.42 57.32
CA ASN A 118 21.69 9.03 57.76
C ASN A 118 22.10 8.59 59.17
N LEU A 119 21.15 8.50 60.09
CA LEU A 119 21.40 7.96 61.46
C LEU A 119 21.89 6.52 61.38
N ALA A 120 21.21 5.67 60.62
CA ALA A 120 21.62 4.27 60.44
C ALA A 120 23.00 4.12 59.77
N ALA A 121 23.31 4.98 58.79
CA ALA A 121 24.61 5.02 58.15
C ALA A 121 25.73 5.32 59.15
N GLU A 122 25.51 6.30 60.07
CA GLU A 122 26.48 6.62 61.12
C GLU A 122 26.60 5.50 62.16
N ASN A 123 25.51 4.78 62.48
CA ASN A 123 25.54 3.63 63.33
C ASN A 123 26.32 2.47 62.69
N GLU A 124 26.06 2.16 61.43
CA GLU A 124 26.79 1.12 60.67
C GLU A 124 28.29 1.47 60.61
N ARG A 125 28.65 2.73 60.29
CA ARG A 125 30.03 3.20 60.27
C ARG A 125 30.74 3.02 61.59
N ARG A 126 30.06 3.36 62.70
CA ARG A 126 30.60 3.15 64.08
C ARG A 126 30.75 1.68 64.40
N ALA A 127 29.73 0.85 64.12
CA ALA A 127 29.81 -0.58 64.30
C ALA A 127 30.95 -1.23 63.56
N LYS A 128 31.19 -0.81 62.29
CA LYS A 128 32.30 -1.29 61.47
C LYS A 128 33.68 -0.98 62.13
N LEU A 129 33.84 0.23 62.68
CA LEU A 129 35.11 0.63 63.34
C LEU A 129 35.31 -0.15 64.66
N LEU A 130 34.22 -0.45 65.41
CA LEU A 130 34.29 -1.24 66.63
C LEU A 130 34.59 -2.72 66.35
N LEU A 131 33.99 -3.26 65.29
CA LEU A 131 34.29 -4.62 64.82
C LEU A 131 35.78 -4.77 64.44
N GLN A 132 36.33 -3.79 63.73
CA GLN A 132 37.78 -3.76 63.35
C GLN A 132 38.71 -3.75 64.58
N LYS A 133 38.19 -3.25 65.72
CA LYS A 133 38.88 -3.27 67.01
C LYS A 133 38.53 -4.44 67.91
N GLU A 134 37.78 -5.42 67.35
CA GLU A 134 37.25 -6.59 68.10
C GLU A 134 36.42 -6.20 69.33
N ALA A 135 35.81 -5.01 69.34
CA ALA A 135 34.99 -4.50 70.46
C ALA A 135 33.53 -4.83 70.36
N ILE A 136 33.05 -5.38 69.26
CA ILE A 136 31.68 -5.91 69.04
C ILE A 136 31.74 -7.21 68.22
N SER A 137 30.63 -7.99 68.27
CA SER A 137 30.48 -9.20 67.47
C SER A 137 30.22 -8.92 65.98
N GLN A 138 30.52 -9.89 65.13
CA GLN A 138 30.14 -9.85 63.72
C GLN A 138 28.64 -9.68 63.53
N GLU A 139 27.81 -10.37 64.39
CA GLU A 139 26.37 -10.29 64.38
C GLU A 139 25.85 -8.86 64.62
N GLU A 140 26.42 -8.15 65.61
CA GLU A 140 26.03 -6.75 65.90
C GLU A 140 26.30 -5.81 64.73
N TYR A 141 27.44 -5.99 64.05
CA TYR A 141 27.73 -5.24 62.81
C TYR A 141 26.72 -5.60 61.70
N GLU A 142 26.42 -6.88 61.51
CA GLU A 142 25.49 -7.31 60.48
C GLU A 142 24.07 -6.75 60.67
N ILE A 143 23.62 -6.66 61.94
CA ILE A 143 22.35 -6.02 62.31
C ILE A 143 22.37 -4.53 61.93
N ALA A 144 23.38 -3.79 62.30
CA ALA A 144 23.50 -2.37 61.94
C ALA A 144 23.59 -2.14 60.43
N SER A 145 24.30 -3.01 59.71
CA SER A 145 24.43 -2.97 58.25
C SER A 145 23.11 -3.31 57.57
N ALA A 146 22.34 -4.29 58.10
CA ALA A 146 21.01 -4.66 57.56
C ALA A 146 20.01 -3.51 57.73
N GLU A 147 20.01 -2.84 58.87
CA GLU A 147 19.14 -1.67 59.15
C GLU A 147 19.45 -0.52 58.21
N TYR A 148 20.73 -0.18 58.00
CA TYR A 148 21.13 0.86 57.03
C TYR A 148 20.65 0.52 55.64
N ARG A 149 20.84 -0.72 55.15
CA ARG A 149 20.40 -1.15 53.83
C ARG A 149 18.89 -1.07 53.67
N SER A 150 18.11 -1.46 54.71
CA SER A 150 16.65 -1.37 54.74
C SER A 150 16.18 0.09 54.59
N LEU A 151 16.71 1.01 55.37
CA LEU A 151 16.35 2.42 55.32
C LEU A 151 16.81 3.11 54.03
N MET A 152 17.92 2.70 53.45
CA MET A 152 18.36 3.12 52.13
C MET A 152 17.36 2.70 51.06
N ALA A 153 16.88 1.45 51.08
CA ALA A 153 15.86 0.97 50.12
C ALA A 153 14.54 1.74 50.28
N GLN A 154 14.11 2.03 51.55
CA GLN A 154 12.91 2.84 51.79
C GLN A 154 13.06 4.27 51.24
N THR A 155 14.22 4.91 51.39
CA THR A 155 14.51 6.23 50.83
C THR A 155 14.44 6.22 49.34
N GLN A 156 14.98 5.19 48.69
CA GLN A 156 14.93 5.03 47.23
C GLN A 156 13.48 4.86 46.72
N LEU A 157 12.64 4.11 47.45
CA LEU A 157 11.23 3.93 47.12
C LEU A 157 10.50 5.27 47.10
N ILE A 158 10.64 6.09 48.16
CA ILE A 158 9.99 7.40 48.25
C ILE A 158 10.56 8.35 47.16
N GLN A 159 11.84 8.29 46.89
CA GLN A 159 12.48 9.09 45.82
C GLN A 159 11.91 8.72 44.43
N ALA A 160 11.64 7.42 44.17
CA ALA A 160 11.01 6.96 42.96
C ALA A 160 9.57 7.48 42.84
N GLN A 161 8.80 7.42 43.91
CA GLN A 161 7.43 7.97 43.97
C GLN A 161 7.44 9.49 43.72
N LEU A 162 8.37 10.21 44.34
CA LEU A 162 8.54 11.65 44.11
C LEU A 162 8.88 11.99 42.66
N SER A 163 9.72 11.18 42.02
CA SER A 163 10.08 11.39 40.60
C SER A 163 8.86 11.30 39.68
N LYS A 164 7.88 10.46 39.99
CA LYS A 164 6.64 10.27 39.23
C LYS A 164 5.66 11.45 39.33
N THR A 165 5.83 12.35 40.31
CA THR A 165 5.01 13.58 40.41
C THR A 165 5.39 14.62 39.35
N SER A 166 6.53 14.46 38.70
CA SER A 166 6.96 15.31 37.59
C SER A 166 6.82 14.53 36.28
N ILE A 167 5.69 14.72 35.60
CA ILE A 167 5.37 14.04 34.35
C ILE A 167 6.22 14.64 33.25
N LYS A 168 7.03 13.81 32.55
CA LYS A 168 8.00 14.23 31.53
C LYS A 168 7.66 13.65 30.16
N ALA A 169 8.09 14.34 29.11
CA ALA A 169 8.00 13.84 27.75
C ALA A 169 8.95 12.63 27.55
N PRO A 170 8.47 11.46 27.11
CA PRO A 170 9.30 10.27 26.88
C PRO A 170 10.19 10.40 25.64
N PHE A 171 9.76 11.19 24.65
CA PHE A 171 10.51 11.52 23.44
C PHE A 171 10.23 12.97 23.00
N SER A 172 11.01 13.47 22.06
CA SER A 172 10.79 14.80 21.49
C SER A 172 9.69 14.75 20.44
N GLY A 173 8.72 15.66 20.51
CA GLY A 173 7.56 15.66 19.62
C GLY A 173 6.65 16.87 19.80
N LYS A 174 5.54 16.88 19.09
CA LYS A 174 4.50 17.91 19.19
C LYS A 174 3.43 17.45 20.17
N ILE A 175 3.11 18.35 21.11
CA ILE A 175 2.07 18.09 22.11
C ILE A 175 0.71 18.43 21.55
N GLY A 176 -0.29 17.62 21.86
CA GLY A 176 -1.69 17.82 21.45
C GLY A 176 -2.44 18.81 22.35
N LEU A 177 -3.76 18.70 22.31
CA LEU A 177 -4.66 19.45 23.19
C LEU A 177 -4.58 18.87 24.61
N ARG A 178 -4.69 19.70 25.62
CA ARG A 178 -4.72 19.28 27.03
C ARG A 178 -6.13 19.00 27.48
N ASN A 179 -6.29 17.98 28.32
CA ASN A 179 -7.57 17.62 28.95
C ASN A 179 -7.62 18.00 30.44
N ILE A 180 -6.63 18.74 30.94
CA ILE A 180 -6.51 19.11 32.34
C ILE A 180 -6.24 20.61 32.51
N SER A 181 -6.51 21.12 33.71
CA SER A 181 -6.18 22.49 34.13
C SER A 181 -5.44 22.45 35.47
N PRO A 182 -4.67 23.51 35.83
CA PRO A 182 -4.16 23.63 37.20
C PRO A 182 -5.30 23.49 38.22
N GLY A 183 -5.07 22.73 39.29
CA GLY A 183 -6.12 22.40 40.28
C GLY A 183 -6.96 21.16 39.96
N THR A 184 -6.81 20.54 38.75
CA THR A 184 -7.45 19.26 38.44
C THR A 184 -6.82 18.15 39.28
N TYR A 185 -7.65 17.27 39.84
CA TYR A 185 -7.17 16.03 40.46
C TYR A 185 -6.95 14.96 39.39
N VAL A 186 -5.68 14.58 39.16
CA VAL A 186 -5.32 13.55 38.19
C VAL A 186 -5.20 12.19 38.83
N THR A 187 -5.49 11.15 38.05
CA THR A 187 -5.33 9.73 38.36
C THR A 187 -4.64 9.03 37.20
N PRO A 188 -4.09 7.81 37.38
CA PRO A 188 -3.45 7.07 36.27
C PRO A 188 -4.33 6.79 35.05
N SER A 189 -5.65 6.79 35.22
CA SER A 189 -6.61 6.61 34.13
C SER A 189 -6.88 7.87 33.31
N LEU A 190 -6.60 9.06 33.86
CA LEU A 190 -6.93 10.33 33.21
C LEU A 190 -5.91 10.69 32.14
N LEU A 191 -6.40 10.90 30.91
CA LEU A 191 -5.58 11.40 29.80
C LEU A 191 -5.24 12.88 30.02
N ILE A 192 -3.97 13.21 30.02
CA ILE A 192 -3.48 14.59 30.16
C ILE A 192 -3.40 15.24 28.78
N THR A 193 -2.70 14.62 27.84
CA THR A 193 -2.50 15.07 26.47
C THR A 193 -1.90 13.94 25.63
N ASN A 194 -1.88 14.12 24.31
CA ASN A 194 -1.16 13.24 23.41
C ASN A 194 0.20 13.87 23.03
N LEU A 195 1.23 13.06 22.93
CA LEU A 195 2.54 13.45 22.41
C LEU A 195 2.84 12.66 21.16
N VAL A 196 3.12 13.36 20.06
CA VAL A 196 3.27 12.77 18.72
C VAL A 196 4.58 13.23 18.11
N ASN A 197 5.40 12.28 17.68
CA ASN A 197 6.59 12.58 16.89
C ASN A 197 6.25 12.55 15.41
N ILE A 198 6.24 13.72 14.78
CA ILE A 198 5.92 13.92 13.36
C ILE A 198 7.12 14.32 12.51
N SER A 199 8.33 14.31 13.06
CA SER A 199 9.56 14.65 12.31
C SER A 199 9.87 13.65 11.21
N LYS A 200 9.56 12.39 11.49
CA LYS A 200 9.51 11.29 10.53
C LYS A 200 8.15 10.64 10.60
N LEU A 201 7.70 10.08 9.49
CA LEU A 201 6.41 9.39 9.43
C LEU A 201 6.60 8.00 8.86
N LYS A 202 5.78 7.09 9.32
CA LYS A 202 5.71 5.72 8.83
C LYS A 202 4.56 5.62 7.84
N ILE A 203 4.77 4.90 6.76
CA ILE A 203 3.73 4.58 5.80
C ILE A 203 3.53 3.08 5.89
N THR A 204 2.35 2.67 6.30
CA THR A 204 1.94 1.27 6.40
C THR A 204 1.06 0.95 5.20
N PHE A 205 1.41 -0.07 4.43
CA PHE A 205 0.66 -0.52 3.27
C PHE A 205 0.78 -2.03 3.11
N SER A 206 -0.16 -2.63 2.36
CA SER A 206 -0.24 -4.07 2.17
C SER A 206 0.00 -4.45 0.72
N ILE A 207 0.83 -5.45 0.49
CA ILE A 207 1.23 -5.94 -0.82
C ILE A 207 0.61 -7.31 -1.05
N PRO A 208 -0.05 -7.59 -2.19
CA PRO A 208 -0.57 -8.93 -2.49
C PRO A 208 0.53 -10.00 -2.49
N GLU A 209 0.22 -11.20 -1.99
CA GLU A 209 1.13 -12.35 -1.82
C GLU A 209 1.99 -12.63 -3.05
N LYS A 210 1.40 -12.55 -4.26
CA LYS A 210 2.09 -12.81 -5.53
C LYS A 210 3.32 -11.92 -5.79
N TYR A 211 3.41 -10.77 -5.11
CA TYR A 211 4.54 -9.85 -5.25
C TYR A 211 5.49 -9.87 -4.05
N ALA A 212 5.18 -10.64 -3.00
CA ALA A 212 5.93 -10.66 -1.74
C ALA A 212 7.42 -10.97 -1.93
N SER A 213 7.77 -11.90 -2.83
CA SER A 213 9.16 -12.31 -3.10
C SER A 213 10.02 -11.24 -3.80
N GLN A 214 9.39 -10.21 -4.38
CA GLN A 214 10.08 -9.16 -5.13
C GLN A 214 10.44 -7.95 -4.26
N ILE A 215 9.94 -7.91 -3.03
CA ILE A 215 10.10 -6.76 -2.14
C ILE A 215 11.30 -6.95 -1.22
N GLN A 216 12.11 -5.91 -1.14
CA GLN A 216 13.32 -5.90 -0.30
C GLN A 216 13.35 -4.68 0.61
N ASN A 217 14.02 -4.84 1.76
CA ASN A 217 14.35 -3.71 2.62
C ASN A 217 15.19 -2.68 1.85
N ASN A 218 15.07 -1.41 2.21
CA ASN A 218 15.70 -0.27 1.56
C ASN A 218 15.16 0.09 0.15
N THR A 219 14.15 -0.60 -0.36
CA THR A 219 13.47 -0.19 -1.61
C THR A 219 12.85 1.22 -1.40
N THR A 220 13.14 2.11 -2.33
CA THR A 220 12.52 3.45 -2.35
C THR A 220 11.17 3.36 -3.06
N ILE A 221 10.14 3.85 -2.40
CA ILE A 221 8.79 3.99 -2.93
C ILE A 221 8.45 5.46 -3.10
N THR A 222 7.52 5.76 -3.97
CA THR A 222 6.91 7.08 -4.07
C THR A 222 5.46 7.02 -3.62
N PHE A 223 4.94 8.12 -3.09
CA PHE A 223 3.54 8.18 -2.67
C PHE A 223 2.97 9.58 -2.82
N LYS A 224 1.65 9.63 -2.98
CA LYS A 224 0.86 10.86 -3.01
C LYS A 224 -0.17 10.84 -1.90
N VAL A 225 -0.50 12.01 -1.38
CA VAL A 225 -1.47 12.18 -0.31
C VAL A 225 -2.69 12.92 -0.86
N ALA A 226 -3.88 12.54 -0.43
CA ALA A 226 -5.11 13.22 -0.84
C ALA A 226 -5.05 14.74 -0.50
N GLY A 227 -5.41 15.57 -1.48
CA GLY A 227 -5.38 17.04 -1.32
C GLY A 227 -4.00 17.68 -1.52
N ASN A 228 -2.96 16.92 -1.85
CA ASN A 228 -1.64 17.44 -2.19
C ASN A 228 -1.18 16.88 -3.54
N THR A 229 -0.70 17.74 -4.43
CA THR A 229 -0.15 17.36 -5.73
C THR A 229 1.32 16.94 -5.68
N ASP A 230 2.00 17.23 -4.55
CA ASP A 230 3.41 16.87 -4.35
C ASP A 230 3.56 15.34 -4.32
N GLN A 231 4.63 14.85 -4.92
CA GLN A 231 5.06 13.47 -4.81
C GLN A 231 6.14 13.37 -3.74
N PHE A 232 5.96 12.44 -2.82
CA PHE A 232 6.87 12.19 -1.71
C PHE A 232 7.57 10.85 -1.92
N THR A 233 8.71 10.69 -1.25
CA THR A 233 9.47 9.44 -1.25
C THR A 233 9.56 8.86 0.15
N ALA A 234 9.56 7.53 0.23
CA ALA A 234 9.79 6.81 1.47
C ALA A 234 10.66 5.59 1.22
N LYS A 235 11.31 5.09 2.27
CA LYS A 235 12.16 3.91 2.23
C LYS A 235 11.56 2.78 3.03
N ILE A 236 11.41 1.61 2.43
CA ILE A 236 10.98 0.41 3.16
C ILE A 236 12.03 0.05 4.20
N TYR A 237 11.64 -0.03 5.47
CA TYR A 237 12.52 -0.40 6.58
C TYR A 237 12.11 -1.68 7.29
N ALA A 238 10.84 -2.10 7.15
CA ALA A 238 10.35 -3.32 7.76
C ALA A 238 9.31 -3.99 6.87
N ILE A 239 9.38 -5.30 6.80
CA ILE A 239 8.47 -6.18 6.09
C ILE A 239 8.01 -7.21 7.13
N GLU A 240 6.70 -7.41 7.26
CA GLU A 240 6.15 -8.43 8.15
C GLU A 240 6.62 -9.82 7.72
N PRO A 241 7.11 -10.69 8.63
CA PRO A 241 7.64 -12.00 8.25
C PRO A 241 6.56 -13.01 7.84
N SER A 242 5.29 -12.68 8.02
CA SER A 242 4.14 -13.54 7.70
C SER A 242 3.13 -12.84 6.81
N ILE A 243 2.50 -13.63 5.94
CA ILE A 243 1.37 -13.19 5.11
C ILE A 243 0.09 -13.33 5.94
N ASP A 244 -0.74 -12.29 5.95
CA ASP A 244 -2.07 -12.37 6.52
C ASP A 244 -2.93 -13.33 5.68
N SER A 245 -3.35 -14.43 6.31
CA SER A 245 -4.11 -15.50 5.64
C SER A 245 -5.52 -15.08 5.22
N THR A 246 -6.09 -14.05 5.86
CA THR A 246 -7.44 -13.57 5.58
C THR A 246 -7.46 -12.67 4.35
N THR A 247 -6.50 -11.74 4.28
CA THR A 247 -6.40 -10.75 3.19
C THR A 247 -5.48 -11.18 2.06
N ARG A 248 -4.67 -12.21 2.27
CA ARG A 248 -3.62 -12.67 1.34
C ARG A 248 -2.64 -11.55 0.98
N THR A 249 -2.26 -10.76 1.98
CA THR A 249 -1.34 -9.64 1.82
C THR A 249 -0.17 -9.71 2.79
N LEU A 250 0.94 -9.11 2.38
CA LEU A 250 2.14 -8.88 3.18
C LEU A 250 2.15 -7.41 3.62
N GLN A 251 2.18 -7.17 4.93
CA GLN A 251 2.26 -5.81 5.46
C GLN A 251 3.69 -5.27 5.39
N VAL A 252 3.84 -4.05 4.92
CA VAL A 252 5.13 -3.38 4.74
C VAL A 252 5.07 -1.99 5.36
N LYS A 253 6.18 -1.58 5.99
CA LYS A 253 6.34 -0.24 6.55
C LYS A 253 7.52 0.47 5.90
N ALA A 254 7.26 1.69 5.43
CA ALA A 254 8.26 2.60 4.89
C ALA A 254 8.39 3.84 5.77
N LEU A 255 9.56 4.45 5.79
CA LEU A 255 9.86 5.67 6.55
C LEU A 255 10.08 6.83 5.59
N THR A 256 9.47 7.99 5.89
CA THR A 256 9.64 9.24 5.17
C THR A 256 10.02 10.36 6.13
N ASP A 257 10.81 11.32 5.67
CA ASP A 257 11.11 12.54 6.41
C ASP A 257 9.98 13.57 6.22
N ASN A 258 9.64 14.28 7.29
CA ASN A 258 8.60 15.30 7.30
C ASN A 258 9.10 16.62 7.90
N ALA A 259 10.31 17.04 7.54
CA ALA A 259 10.93 18.26 8.08
C ALA A 259 10.06 19.52 7.86
N ASN A 260 9.33 19.59 6.75
CA ASN A 260 8.46 20.71 6.42
C ASN A 260 7.05 20.61 7.02
N GLN A 261 6.76 19.57 7.80
CA GLN A 261 5.45 19.30 8.43
C GLN A 261 4.26 19.36 7.46
N LYS A 262 4.47 19.01 6.18
CA LYS A 262 3.42 18.98 5.15
C LYS A 262 2.51 17.75 5.27
N LEU A 263 2.99 16.70 5.91
CA LEU A 263 2.28 15.43 6.07
C LEU A 263 1.73 15.29 7.48
N TYR A 264 0.50 14.81 7.59
CA TYR A 264 -0.16 14.57 8.86
C TYR A 264 -0.40 13.08 9.08
N PRO A 265 -0.10 12.54 10.28
CA PRO A 265 -0.52 11.19 10.64
C PRO A 265 -2.04 11.02 10.53
N GLY A 266 -2.48 9.84 10.14
CA GLY A 266 -3.89 9.50 9.92
C GLY A 266 -4.38 9.77 8.50
N THR A 267 -3.55 10.38 7.63
CA THR A 267 -3.92 10.59 6.23
C THR A 267 -3.70 9.34 5.38
N TYR A 268 -4.53 9.21 4.35
CA TYR A 268 -4.41 8.18 3.32
C TYR A 268 -3.28 8.51 2.35
N ALA A 269 -2.51 7.50 1.96
CA ALA A 269 -1.45 7.59 0.98
C ALA A 269 -1.68 6.62 -0.19
N ASN A 270 -1.57 7.12 -1.41
CA ASN A 270 -1.47 6.27 -2.59
C ASN A 270 0.01 6.00 -2.86
N VAL A 271 0.43 4.76 -2.62
CA VAL A 271 1.82 4.30 -2.70
C VAL A 271 2.07 3.70 -4.07
N GLU A 272 3.09 4.17 -4.76
CA GLU A 272 3.59 3.60 -6.00
C GLU A 272 4.89 2.83 -5.70
N LEU A 273 4.80 1.52 -5.75
CA LEU A 273 5.90 0.61 -5.54
C LEU A 273 6.53 0.26 -6.89
N PRO A 274 7.80 0.62 -7.14
CA PRO A 274 8.48 0.22 -8.37
C PRO A 274 8.68 -1.30 -8.36
N MET A 275 8.21 -1.95 -9.42
CA MET A 275 8.45 -3.36 -9.68
C MET A 275 9.58 -3.51 -10.68
N ASN A 276 10.05 -4.73 -10.90
CA ASN A 276 11.10 -5.01 -11.85
C ASN A 276 10.72 -4.48 -13.25
N VAL A 277 11.67 -3.81 -13.90
CA VAL A 277 11.53 -3.38 -15.28
C VAL A 277 11.51 -4.62 -16.19
N VAL A 278 10.42 -4.81 -16.91
CA VAL A 278 10.33 -5.82 -17.96
C VAL A 278 11.01 -5.22 -19.20
N LYS A 279 12.21 -5.71 -19.50
CA LYS A 279 12.94 -5.28 -20.71
C LYS A 279 12.30 -5.87 -21.96
N ASN A 280 12.34 -5.10 -23.06
CA ASN A 280 11.77 -5.49 -24.34
C ASN A 280 10.28 -5.87 -24.26
N ALA A 281 9.53 -5.15 -23.43
CA ALA A 281 8.09 -5.37 -23.26
C ALA A 281 7.33 -4.89 -24.49
N ILE A 282 6.32 -5.63 -24.90
CA ILE A 282 5.38 -5.22 -25.95
C ILE A 282 4.11 -4.69 -25.28
N LEU A 283 3.84 -3.41 -25.44
CA LEU A 283 2.61 -2.77 -24.96
C LEU A 283 1.68 -2.49 -26.13
N ILE A 284 0.43 -2.93 -26.01
CA ILE A 284 -0.59 -2.70 -27.03
C ILE A 284 -1.81 -1.98 -26.43
N PRO A 285 -2.54 -1.15 -27.19
CA PRO A 285 -3.77 -0.52 -26.73
C PRO A 285 -4.79 -1.55 -26.24
N SER A 286 -5.43 -1.28 -25.11
CA SER A 286 -6.43 -2.18 -24.51
C SER A 286 -7.62 -2.45 -25.47
N GLU A 287 -7.90 -1.51 -26.36
CA GLU A 287 -8.96 -1.60 -27.37
C GLU A 287 -8.68 -2.60 -28.50
N ALA A 288 -7.41 -2.94 -28.73
CA ALA A 288 -7.03 -3.92 -29.76
C ALA A 288 -7.17 -5.37 -29.32
N VAL A 289 -7.44 -5.62 -28.03
CA VAL A 289 -7.49 -6.96 -27.46
C VAL A 289 -8.93 -7.50 -27.47
N ILE A 290 -9.14 -8.64 -28.11
CA ILE A 290 -10.43 -9.32 -28.20
C ILE A 290 -10.44 -10.53 -27.28
N PRO A 291 -11.31 -10.58 -26.26
CA PRO A 291 -11.47 -11.78 -25.44
C PRO A 291 -12.15 -12.90 -26.24
N VAL A 292 -11.64 -14.12 -26.11
CA VAL A 292 -12.18 -15.34 -26.74
C VAL A 292 -12.30 -16.43 -25.67
N GLN A 293 -13.04 -17.50 -25.99
CA GLN A 293 -13.34 -18.57 -25.04
C GLN A 293 -12.09 -19.19 -24.40
N ASN A 294 -10.97 -19.27 -25.12
CA ASN A 294 -9.71 -19.87 -24.66
C ASN A 294 -8.56 -18.86 -24.55
N GLY A 295 -8.84 -17.59 -24.20
CA GLY A 295 -7.79 -16.61 -24.03
C GLY A 295 -8.10 -15.24 -24.63
N LYS A 296 -7.09 -14.62 -25.22
CA LYS A 296 -7.21 -13.31 -25.89
C LYS A 296 -6.57 -13.39 -27.25
N LYS A 297 -7.16 -12.70 -28.23
CA LYS A 297 -6.59 -12.57 -29.56
C LYS A 297 -6.50 -11.11 -29.98
N VAL A 298 -5.66 -10.89 -30.95
CA VAL A 298 -5.52 -9.62 -31.68
C VAL A 298 -5.51 -9.87 -33.19
N PHE A 299 -5.75 -8.83 -33.98
CA PHE A 299 -5.55 -8.88 -35.42
C PHE A 299 -4.23 -8.19 -35.81
N VAL A 300 -3.43 -8.88 -36.61
CA VAL A 300 -2.19 -8.37 -37.20
C VAL A 300 -2.36 -8.35 -38.71
N SER A 301 -1.91 -7.29 -39.36
CA SER A 301 -1.90 -7.21 -40.83
C SER A 301 -0.63 -7.89 -41.35
N LYS A 302 -0.82 -8.99 -42.11
CA LYS A 302 0.23 -9.67 -42.90
C LYS A 302 -0.17 -9.66 -44.35
N ASP A 303 0.66 -9.10 -45.23
CA ASP A 303 0.39 -9.02 -46.67
C ASP A 303 -0.99 -8.41 -47.01
N ASN A 304 -1.40 -7.37 -46.26
CA ASN A 304 -2.73 -6.75 -46.35
C ASN A 304 -3.92 -7.68 -46.03
N LEU A 305 -3.67 -8.76 -45.30
CA LEU A 305 -4.71 -9.66 -44.81
C LEU A 305 -4.75 -9.58 -43.27
N ALA A 306 -5.95 -9.60 -42.70
CA ALA A 306 -6.15 -9.65 -41.25
C ALA A 306 -5.87 -11.07 -40.74
N THR A 307 -4.81 -11.24 -39.96
CA THR A 307 -4.43 -12.53 -39.38
C THR A 307 -4.73 -12.50 -37.87
N GLU A 308 -5.46 -13.50 -37.38
CA GLU A 308 -5.70 -13.66 -35.94
C GLU A 308 -4.45 -14.23 -35.24
N VAL A 309 -4.06 -13.60 -34.16
CA VAL A 309 -2.93 -14.06 -33.32
C VAL A 309 -3.42 -14.19 -31.89
N LEU A 310 -3.27 -15.36 -31.30
CA LEU A 310 -3.51 -15.59 -29.88
C LEU A 310 -2.36 -14.96 -29.10
N ILE A 311 -2.70 -14.25 -28.04
CA ILE A 311 -1.74 -13.57 -27.20
C ILE A 311 -1.88 -13.98 -25.73
N THR A 312 -0.74 -14.07 -25.05
CA THR A 312 -0.70 -14.15 -23.59
C THR A 312 -0.41 -12.77 -23.03
N THR A 313 -1.22 -12.32 -22.10
CA THR A 313 -1.11 -10.99 -21.51
C THR A 313 -0.89 -11.08 -20.01
N ASP A 314 -0.22 -10.08 -19.42
CA ASP A 314 -0.07 -9.94 -17.99
C ASP A 314 -0.82 -8.71 -17.47
N THR A 315 -0.12 -7.66 -17.14
CA THR A 315 -0.68 -6.45 -16.53
C THR A 315 -1.46 -5.61 -17.55
N ARG A 316 -2.61 -5.10 -17.12
CA ARG A 316 -3.44 -4.17 -17.89
C ARG A 316 -3.48 -2.82 -17.17
N THR A 317 -3.16 -1.77 -17.89
CA THR A 317 -3.39 -0.38 -17.47
C THR A 317 -4.72 0.14 -18.06
N GLU A 318 -5.09 1.38 -17.78
CA GLU A 318 -6.25 2.01 -18.39
C GLU A 318 -6.17 2.07 -19.93
N LYS A 319 -4.96 2.27 -20.47
CA LYS A 319 -4.73 2.50 -21.91
C LYS A 319 -4.08 1.32 -22.61
N SER A 320 -3.26 0.52 -21.93
CA SER A 320 -2.40 -0.48 -22.56
C SER A 320 -2.46 -1.82 -21.84
N VAL A 321 -2.11 -2.87 -22.57
CA VAL A 321 -1.97 -4.24 -22.06
C VAL A 321 -0.57 -4.74 -22.38
N LEU A 322 0.12 -5.31 -21.39
CA LEU A 322 1.41 -5.95 -21.57
C LEU A 322 1.22 -7.34 -22.18
N VAL A 323 1.84 -7.55 -23.34
CA VAL A 323 1.86 -8.85 -24.04
C VAL A 323 3.15 -9.59 -23.69
N LEU A 324 2.99 -10.82 -23.17
CA LEU A 324 4.11 -11.71 -22.85
C LEU A 324 4.51 -12.58 -24.02
N ASP A 325 3.53 -13.00 -24.83
CA ASP A 325 3.76 -13.89 -25.98
C ASP A 325 2.68 -13.71 -27.05
N GLY A 326 3.02 -14.04 -28.30
CA GLY A 326 2.13 -14.01 -29.45
C GLY A 326 2.40 -12.88 -30.45
N LEU A 327 3.07 -11.80 -30.06
CA LEU A 327 3.44 -10.70 -30.97
C LEU A 327 4.96 -10.55 -31.08
N LYS A 328 5.42 -10.01 -32.20
CA LYS A 328 6.83 -9.71 -32.45
C LYS A 328 7.00 -8.25 -32.80
N LYS A 329 8.19 -7.72 -32.48
CA LYS A 329 8.61 -6.40 -32.93
C LYS A 329 8.48 -6.27 -34.44
N GLY A 330 7.83 -5.20 -34.90
CA GLY A 330 7.60 -4.92 -36.33
C GLY A 330 6.26 -5.44 -36.86
N ASP A 331 5.51 -6.24 -36.09
CA ASP A 331 4.15 -6.64 -36.48
C ASP A 331 3.26 -5.39 -36.60
N THR A 332 2.36 -5.36 -37.57
CA THR A 332 1.39 -4.27 -37.71
C THR A 332 0.07 -4.70 -37.05
N LEU A 333 -0.13 -4.23 -35.82
CA LEU A 333 -1.34 -4.49 -35.03
C LEU A 333 -2.50 -3.63 -35.53
N ILE A 334 -3.68 -4.22 -35.70
CA ILE A 334 -4.91 -3.49 -36.04
C ILE A 334 -5.57 -3.02 -34.73
N THR A 335 -5.82 -1.72 -34.65
CA THR A 335 -6.35 -1.11 -33.39
C THR A 335 -7.83 -0.73 -33.51
N THR A 336 -8.34 -0.45 -34.70
CA THR A 336 -9.75 -0.07 -34.91
C THR A 336 -10.43 -0.95 -35.94
N GLY A 337 -11.77 -1.04 -35.87
CA GLY A 337 -12.56 -1.85 -36.80
C GLY A 337 -12.54 -3.37 -36.51
N ILE A 338 -11.88 -3.79 -35.45
CA ILE A 338 -11.61 -5.20 -35.12
C ILE A 338 -12.86 -6.07 -34.94
N MET A 339 -14.00 -5.47 -34.55
CA MET A 339 -15.25 -6.20 -34.33
C MET A 339 -15.93 -6.67 -35.62
N SER A 340 -15.60 -6.07 -36.74
CA SER A 340 -16.13 -6.41 -38.06
C SER A 340 -15.21 -7.30 -38.89
N LEU A 341 -13.96 -7.51 -38.43
CA LEU A 341 -12.94 -8.29 -39.12
C LEU A 341 -13.10 -9.79 -38.88
N LYS A 342 -12.85 -10.54 -39.93
CA LYS A 342 -12.67 -12.00 -39.89
C LYS A 342 -11.24 -12.34 -40.33
N ALA A 343 -10.80 -13.53 -39.96
CA ALA A 343 -9.55 -14.04 -40.47
C ALA A 343 -9.52 -14.03 -42.00
N GLU A 344 -8.39 -13.61 -42.62
CA GLU A 344 -8.16 -13.50 -44.05
C GLU A 344 -8.93 -12.37 -44.78
N ASP A 345 -9.64 -11.50 -44.07
CA ASP A 345 -10.23 -10.31 -44.70
C ASP A 345 -9.12 -9.37 -45.23
N LYS A 346 -9.35 -8.80 -46.44
CA LYS A 346 -8.45 -7.80 -47.00
C LYS A 346 -8.58 -6.49 -46.26
N VAL A 347 -7.48 -6.00 -45.73
CA VAL A 347 -7.43 -4.75 -44.98
C VAL A 347 -6.48 -3.72 -45.62
N LYS A 348 -6.86 -2.47 -45.53
CA LYS A 348 -6.01 -1.34 -45.80
C LYS A 348 -5.69 -0.65 -44.49
N VAL A 349 -4.49 -0.90 -43.96
CA VAL A 349 -4.09 -0.37 -42.67
C VAL A 349 -3.52 1.03 -42.84
N THR A 350 -4.05 1.98 -42.10
CA THR A 350 -3.45 3.31 -41.91
C THR A 350 -2.69 3.28 -40.58
N VAL A 351 -1.37 3.38 -40.63
CA VAL A 351 -0.55 3.37 -39.40
C VAL A 351 -0.68 4.73 -38.72
N VAL A 352 -1.19 4.71 -37.52
CA VAL A 352 -1.25 5.88 -36.62
C VAL A 352 -0.06 5.77 -35.67
N LYS A 353 0.70 6.87 -35.55
CA LYS A 353 1.85 6.95 -34.60
C LYS A 353 1.39 7.18 -33.17
#